data_4be24613385715b51f7af60ec0a9be62
#
_entry.id   4be24613385715b51f7af60ec0a9be62
#
_cell.length_a   1.000
_cell.length_b   1.000
_cell.length_c   1.000
_cell.angle_alpha   90.00
_cell.angle_beta   90.00
_cell.angle_gamma   90.00
#
_symmetry.space_group_name_H-M   'P 1'
#
loop_
_entity.id
_entity.type
_entity.pdbx_description
1 polymer ?
#
loop_
_entity_poly.entity_id
_entity_poly.type
_entity_poly.pdbx_seq_one_letter_code
_entity_poly.pdbx_strand_id
1 'polypeptide(L)'
;MLFRSTAYVYFTYGMHWCLNAVTEAEGFPAAVLIRALEPLDGLETMRRRRGGVSDRRLCSGPAKLCEALGVTGRLDGVSLQRGPLRIVRGAARQRLPVVATPRIGISRAAEWPLRFVIQGSPWVSVPLGKHLFGAP
;
A
#
# COMPACT_ATOMS: atom_id res chain seq x y z
N MET A 1 8.90 14.96 -13.33
CA MET A 1 7.81 14.33 -14.10
C MET A 1 7.81 12.83 -13.83
N LEU A 2 6.68 12.29 -13.42
CA LEU A 2 6.58 10.88 -13.04
C LEU A 2 5.93 10.09 -14.17
N PHE A 3 6.64 9.05 -14.60
CA PHE A 3 6.17 8.14 -15.65
C PHE A 3 5.41 6.97 -15.04
N ARG A 4 4.54 6.35 -15.84
CA ARG A 4 3.89 5.08 -15.52
C ARG A 4 4.90 4.05 -14.95
N SER A 5 4.51 3.31 -13.92
CA SER A 5 5.36 2.34 -13.20
C SER A 5 6.56 2.97 -12.48
N THR A 6 6.46 4.21 -12.08
CA THR A 6 7.41 4.83 -11.14
C THR A 6 6.80 4.96 -9.75
N ALA A 7 7.67 4.99 -8.74
CA ALA A 7 7.27 5.30 -7.38
C ALA A 7 7.00 6.81 -7.25
N TYR A 8 5.92 7.16 -6.60
CA TYR A 8 5.67 8.50 -6.11
C TYR A 8 5.66 8.44 -4.59
N VAL A 9 6.69 9.01 -3.98
CA VAL A 9 6.86 9.02 -2.52
C VAL A 9 6.79 10.43 -2.03
N TYR A 10 5.84 10.70 -1.13
CA TYR A 10 5.68 12.03 -0.54
C TYR A 10 5.58 11.96 0.98
N PHE A 11 5.92 13.07 1.62
CA PHE A 11 5.86 13.22 3.07
C PHE A 11 4.53 13.87 3.47
N THR A 12 3.86 13.33 4.46
CA THR A 12 2.55 13.81 4.89
C THR A 12 2.49 14.01 6.39
N TYR A 13 1.66 14.94 6.83
CA TYR A 13 1.46 15.30 8.24
C TYR A 13 2.77 15.65 8.98
N GLY A 14 3.84 16.03 8.27
CA GLY A 14 5.13 16.37 8.85
C GLY A 14 5.88 15.20 9.50
N MET A 15 5.43 13.94 9.33
CA MET A 15 6.04 12.80 10.02
C MET A 15 6.03 11.47 9.28
N HIS A 16 5.31 11.35 8.16
CA HIS A 16 5.12 10.05 7.49
C HIS A 16 5.38 10.10 5.99
N TRP A 17 5.99 9.07 5.47
CA TRP A 17 6.12 8.80 4.05
C TRP A 17 4.93 7.97 3.55
N CYS A 18 4.50 8.26 2.32
CA CYS A 18 3.49 7.48 1.61
C CYS A 18 4.04 7.03 0.27
N LEU A 19 3.86 5.76 -0.05
CA LEU A 19 4.29 5.15 -1.30
C LEU A 19 3.10 4.96 -2.23
N ASN A 20 3.23 5.51 -3.44
CA ASN A 20 2.26 5.34 -4.52
C ASN A 20 2.93 4.74 -5.75
N ALA A 21 2.16 4.00 -6.52
CA ALA A 21 2.54 3.54 -7.85
C ALA A 21 1.82 4.39 -8.91
N VAL A 22 2.57 5.07 -9.76
CA VAL A 22 2.01 5.85 -10.88
C VAL A 22 1.44 4.90 -11.93
N THR A 23 0.20 5.09 -12.32
CA THR A 23 -0.56 4.14 -13.15
C THR A 23 -0.82 4.61 -14.58
N GLU A 24 -0.88 5.92 -14.80
CA GLU A 24 -1.27 6.49 -16.08
C GLU A 24 -0.08 7.04 -16.87
N ALA A 25 -0.36 7.43 -18.11
CA ALA A 25 0.62 8.05 -18.98
C ALA A 25 1.05 9.41 -18.45
N GLU A 26 2.19 9.88 -18.93
CA GLU A 26 2.71 11.21 -18.66
C GLU A 26 1.65 12.30 -18.92
N GLY A 27 1.55 13.24 -18.00
CA GLY A 27 0.57 14.32 -18.09
C GLY A 27 -0.79 14.00 -17.45
N PHE A 28 -1.07 12.75 -17.09
CA PHE A 28 -2.29 12.37 -16.38
C PHE A 28 -1.95 11.99 -14.93
N PRO A 29 -2.30 12.82 -13.94
CA PRO A 29 -1.90 12.63 -12.56
C PRO A 29 -2.76 11.56 -11.85
N ALA A 30 -2.37 10.30 -11.99
CA ALA A 30 -3.05 9.19 -11.31
C ALA A 30 -2.03 8.24 -10.69
N ALA A 31 -2.29 7.84 -9.46
CA ALA A 31 -1.47 6.90 -8.71
C ALA A 31 -2.31 6.08 -7.74
N VAL A 32 -1.81 4.89 -7.44
CA VAL A 32 -2.40 3.99 -6.44
C VAL A 32 -1.57 4.05 -5.17
N LEU A 33 -2.19 4.45 -4.06
CA LEU A 33 -1.56 4.41 -2.74
C LEU A 33 -1.49 2.96 -2.25
N ILE A 34 -0.29 2.52 -1.92
CA ILE A 34 -0.08 1.21 -1.29
C ILE A 34 -0.42 1.35 0.19
N ARG A 35 -1.47 0.66 0.63
CA ARG A 35 -2.02 0.85 1.97
C ARG A 35 -1.62 -0.20 2.98
N ALA A 36 -1.41 -1.43 2.53
CA ALA A 36 -1.00 -2.52 3.41
C ALA A 36 -0.34 -3.62 2.60
N LEU A 37 0.59 -4.34 3.24
CA LEU A 37 1.32 -5.45 2.65
C LEU A 37 1.43 -6.59 3.66
N GLU A 38 1.42 -7.83 3.16
CA GLU A 38 1.87 -8.99 3.91
C GLU A 38 3.40 -9.03 3.89
N PRO A 39 4.08 -8.94 5.04
CA PRO A 39 5.53 -9.08 5.09
C PRO A 39 5.92 -10.56 4.92
N LEU A 40 6.77 -10.86 3.95
CA LEU A 40 7.22 -12.23 3.67
C LEU A 40 8.69 -12.45 4.04
N ASP A 41 9.56 -11.56 3.61
CA ASP A 41 11.01 -11.65 3.82
C ASP A 41 11.54 -10.41 4.53
N GLY A 42 12.69 -10.54 5.20
CA GLY A 42 13.32 -9.42 5.92
C GLY A 42 12.58 -9.00 7.19
N LEU A 43 11.83 -9.91 7.80
CA LEU A 43 10.99 -9.64 8.97
C LEU A 43 11.77 -9.04 10.14
N GLU A 44 12.97 -9.53 10.41
CA GLU A 44 13.80 -9.01 11.50
C GLU A 44 14.19 -7.55 11.28
N THR A 45 14.58 -7.19 10.08
CA THR A 45 14.88 -5.79 9.72
C THR A 45 13.65 -4.90 9.87
N MET A 46 12.49 -5.38 9.43
CA MET A 46 11.23 -4.66 9.59
C MET A 46 10.86 -4.48 11.07
N ARG A 47 11.02 -5.52 11.88
CA ARG A 47 10.77 -5.44 13.33
C ARG A 47 11.64 -4.39 13.99
N ARG A 48 12.93 -4.34 13.66
CA ARG A 48 13.85 -3.30 14.18
C ARG A 48 13.40 -1.90 13.80
N ARG A 49 13.04 -1.68 12.53
CA ARG A 49 12.57 -0.38 12.04
C ARG A 49 11.24 0.04 12.67
N ARG A 50 10.40 -0.92 12.99
CA ARG A 50 9.07 -0.70 13.55
C ARG A 50 9.01 -0.78 15.09
N GLY A 51 10.16 -0.82 15.77
CA GLY A 51 10.21 -0.81 17.23
C GLY A 51 9.66 -2.06 17.90
N GLY A 52 9.75 -3.23 17.27
CA GLY A 52 9.36 -4.51 17.85
C GLY A 52 7.86 -4.79 17.89
N VAL A 53 7.05 -4.14 17.04
CA VAL A 53 5.63 -4.47 16.90
C VAL A 53 5.46 -5.88 16.34
N SER A 54 4.29 -6.49 16.55
CA SER A 54 3.96 -7.81 15.99
C SER A 54 4.01 -7.80 14.46
N ASP A 55 4.30 -8.94 13.85
CA ASP A 55 4.43 -9.07 12.40
C ASP A 55 3.18 -8.58 11.66
N ARG A 56 2.00 -8.83 12.21
CA ARG A 56 0.73 -8.38 11.67
C ARG A 56 0.64 -6.84 11.54
N ARG A 57 1.37 -6.11 12.37
CA ARG A 57 1.36 -4.66 12.41
C ARG A 57 2.53 -4.02 11.66
N LEU A 58 3.44 -4.81 11.11
CA LEU A 58 4.63 -4.30 10.43
C LEU A 58 4.26 -3.39 9.24
N CYS A 59 3.39 -3.86 8.36
CA CYS A 59 3.04 -3.18 7.11
C CYS A 59 1.53 -2.93 6.98
N SER A 60 0.81 -2.80 8.08
CA SER A 60 -0.65 -2.66 8.10
C SER A 60 -1.15 -1.22 7.98
N GLY A 61 -0.47 -0.39 7.25
CA GLY A 61 -0.86 0.99 6.97
C GLY A 61 0.15 1.67 6.07
N PRO A 62 -0.22 2.76 5.37
CA PRO A 62 0.66 3.45 4.41
C PRO A 62 1.97 3.91 5.01
N ALA A 63 1.94 4.59 6.15
CA ALA A 63 3.14 5.03 6.85
C ALA A 63 3.93 3.85 7.44
N LYS A 64 3.23 2.86 7.96
CA LYS A 64 3.84 1.68 8.58
C LYS A 64 4.65 0.87 7.58
N LEU A 65 4.12 0.63 6.38
CA LEU A 65 4.85 -0.11 5.36
C LEU A 65 6.07 0.66 4.84
N CYS A 66 6.00 1.97 4.73
CA CYS A 66 7.16 2.79 4.36
C CYS A 66 8.27 2.70 5.42
N GLU A 67 7.92 2.79 6.69
CA GLU A 67 8.87 2.62 7.79
C GLU A 67 9.48 1.21 7.80
N ALA A 68 8.66 0.17 7.69
CA ALA A 68 9.11 -1.22 7.68
C ALA A 68 10.07 -1.52 6.52
N LEU A 69 9.76 -1.03 5.32
CA LEU A 69 10.56 -1.23 4.11
C LEU A 69 11.72 -0.25 3.97
N GLY A 70 11.78 0.78 4.81
CA GLY A 70 12.78 1.84 4.68
C GLY A 70 12.54 2.75 3.48
N VAL A 71 11.29 2.93 3.08
CA VAL A 71 10.92 3.83 1.97
C VAL A 71 10.91 5.27 2.47
N THR A 72 11.69 6.10 1.82
CA THR A 72 11.77 7.56 2.06
C THR A 72 11.73 8.29 0.73
N GLY A 73 11.77 9.63 0.77
CA GLY A 73 11.83 10.48 -0.42
C GLY A 73 12.99 10.19 -1.37
N ARG A 74 14.02 9.47 -0.92
CA ARG A 74 15.12 9.01 -1.79
C ARG A 74 14.65 8.05 -2.89
N LEU A 75 13.52 7.38 -2.68
CA LEU A 75 12.92 6.46 -3.64
C LEU A 75 11.85 7.11 -4.50
N ASP A 76 11.60 8.41 -4.33
CA ASP A 76 10.69 9.12 -5.22
C ASP A 76 11.22 9.12 -6.66
N GLY A 77 10.36 8.79 -7.61
CA GLY A 77 10.70 8.73 -9.02
C GLY A 77 11.45 7.48 -9.50
N VAL A 78 11.80 6.53 -8.62
CA VAL A 78 12.46 5.30 -9.06
C VAL A 78 11.51 4.40 -9.85
N SER A 79 12.07 3.65 -10.81
CA SER A 79 11.28 2.66 -11.55
C SER A 79 10.85 1.50 -10.64
N LEU A 80 9.56 1.21 -10.63
CA LEU A 80 9.00 0.04 -9.95
C LEU A 80 9.19 -1.27 -10.72
N GLN A 81 9.80 -1.21 -11.89
CA GLN A 81 10.11 -2.40 -12.70
C GLN A 81 11.58 -2.80 -12.58
N ARG A 82 12.50 -1.83 -12.47
CA ARG A 82 13.95 -2.03 -12.52
C ARG A 82 14.72 -1.45 -11.34
N GLY A 83 14.06 -0.63 -10.54
CA GLY A 83 14.68 0.07 -9.42
C GLY A 83 14.94 -0.81 -8.19
N PRO A 84 15.45 -0.23 -7.11
CA PRO A 84 15.65 -0.92 -5.83
C PRO A 84 14.33 -1.31 -5.16
N LEU A 85 13.24 -0.64 -5.51
CA LEU A 85 11.87 -0.95 -5.11
C LEU A 85 11.12 -1.44 -6.34
N ARG A 86 10.57 -2.64 -6.29
CA ARG A 86 9.91 -3.27 -7.45
C ARG A 86 8.57 -3.87 -7.12
N ILE A 87 7.64 -3.76 -8.06
CA ILE A 87 6.39 -4.52 -8.07
C ILE A 87 6.54 -5.60 -9.13
N VAL A 88 6.48 -6.86 -8.71
CA VAL A 88 6.65 -8.01 -9.58
C VAL A 88 5.36 -8.83 -9.63
N ARG A 89 5.16 -9.55 -10.72
CA ARG A 89 4.06 -10.50 -10.81
C ARG A 89 4.32 -11.67 -9.87
N GLY A 90 3.35 -12.01 -9.04
CA GLY A 90 3.43 -13.18 -8.16
C GLY A 90 3.54 -14.48 -8.95
N ALA A 91 4.24 -15.47 -8.38
CA ALA A 91 4.42 -16.79 -9.00
C ALA A 91 3.10 -17.59 -9.07
N ALA A 92 2.18 -17.36 -8.15
CA ALA A 92 0.89 -18.04 -8.13
C ALA A 92 -0.12 -17.34 -9.04
N ARG A 93 -0.70 -18.09 -9.97
CA ARG A 93 -1.85 -17.63 -10.79
C ARG A 93 -3.16 -17.59 -9.99
N GLN A 94 -3.09 -17.56 -8.67
CA GLN A 94 -4.28 -17.49 -7.83
C GLN A 94 -4.96 -16.14 -8.02
N ARG A 95 -6.20 -16.18 -8.44
CA ARG A 95 -7.09 -15.02 -8.36
C ARG A 95 -7.47 -14.84 -6.90
N LEU A 96 -6.86 -13.85 -6.25
CA LEU A 96 -7.25 -13.47 -4.91
C LEU A 96 -8.61 -12.77 -4.95
N PRO A 97 -9.52 -13.07 -4.01
CA PRO A 97 -10.80 -12.38 -3.93
C PRO A 97 -10.58 -10.93 -3.49
N VAL A 98 -10.70 -10.01 -4.42
CA VAL A 98 -10.56 -8.57 -4.16
C VAL A 98 -11.93 -7.94 -4.00
N VAL A 99 -12.10 -7.14 -2.96
CA VAL A 99 -13.31 -6.38 -2.67
C VAL A 99 -13.00 -4.89 -2.79
N ALA A 100 -13.86 -4.15 -3.48
CA ALA A 100 -13.84 -2.70 -3.54
C ALA A 100 -14.72 -2.12 -2.44
N THR A 101 -14.17 -1.19 -1.66
CA THR A 101 -14.88 -0.55 -0.54
C THR A 101 -14.65 0.96 -0.55
N PRO A 102 -15.45 1.74 0.17
CA PRO A 102 -15.16 3.15 0.40
C PRO A 102 -13.77 3.36 1.02
N ARG A 103 -13.16 4.48 0.67
CA ARG A 103 -11.86 4.86 1.22
C ARG A 103 -11.97 5.28 2.68
N ILE A 104 -10.87 5.19 3.42
CA ILE A 104 -10.79 5.52 4.85
C ILE A 104 -9.96 6.78 5.04
N GLY A 105 -10.36 7.61 6.00
CA GLY A 105 -9.57 8.77 6.44
C GLY A 105 -9.53 9.92 5.45
N ILE A 106 -10.52 10.02 4.56
CA ILE A 106 -10.66 11.10 3.59
C ILE A 106 -12.04 11.72 3.65
N SER A 107 -12.15 12.98 3.22
CA SER A 107 -13.41 13.74 3.21
C SER A 107 -14.03 13.87 1.81
N ARG A 108 -13.19 13.95 0.77
CA ARG A 108 -13.68 14.08 -0.62
C ARG A 108 -13.89 12.72 -1.25
N ALA A 109 -15.04 12.53 -1.92
CA ALA A 109 -15.43 11.28 -2.57
C ALA A 109 -15.21 10.07 -1.66
N ALA A 110 -15.54 10.22 -0.38
CA ALA A 110 -15.35 9.19 0.64
C ALA A 110 -16.21 7.95 0.37
N GLU A 111 -17.36 8.15 -0.24
CA GLU A 111 -18.34 7.12 -0.62
C GLU A 111 -17.92 6.30 -1.85
N TRP A 112 -16.96 6.78 -2.63
CA TRP A 112 -16.50 6.06 -3.82
C TRP A 112 -15.72 4.80 -3.44
N PRO A 113 -16.02 3.63 -4.08
CA PRO A 113 -15.41 2.36 -3.73
C PRO A 113 -14.00 2.22 -4.34
N LEU A 114 -13.10 3.10 -3.94
CA LEU A 114 -11.73 3.17 -4.46
C LEU A 114 -10.68 2.61 -3.50
N ARG A 115 -11.09 1.88 -2.48
CA ARG A 115 -10.21 1.08 -1.63
C ARG A 115 -10.38 -0.39 -2.00
N PHE A 116 -9.31 -1.01 -2.48
CA PHE A 116 -9.28 -2.40 -2.90
C PHE A 116 -8.56 -3.24 -1.85
N VAL A 117 -9.19 -4.30 -1.41
CA VAL A 117 -8.71 -5.15 -0.31
C VAL A 117 -8.88 -6.62 -0.67
N ILE A 118 -7.90 -7.45 -0.33
CA ILE A 118 -8.06 -8.89 -0.39
C ILE A 118 -9.01 -9.32 0.71
N GLN A 119 -10.11 -9.96 0.34
CA GLN A 119 -11.12 -10.44 1.27
C GLN A 119 -10.51 -11.41 2.30
N GLY A 120 -10.80 -11.17 3.58
CA GLY A 120 -10.29 -12.02 4.66
C GLY A 120 -8.82 -11.82 5.00
N SER A 121 -8.12 -10.89 4.35
CA SER A 121 -6.72 -10.63 4.67
C SER A 121 -6.57 -10.08 6.10
N PRO A 122 -5.70 -10.67 6.93
CA PRO A 122 -5.42 -10.16 8.27
C PRO A 122 -4.43 -8.97 8.27
N TRP A 123 -3.83 -8.64 7.12
CA TRP A 123 -2.72 -7.69 7.00
C TRP A 123 -3.17 -6.24 6.77
N VAL A 124 -4.46 -6.01 6.72
CA VAL A 124 -5.04 -4.67 6.53
C VAL A 124 -5.06 -3.84 7.81
N SER A 125 -5.02 -2.51 7.67
CA SER A 125 -5.07 -1.58 8.81
C SER A 125 -6.45 -1.53 9.47
N VAL A 126 -7.49 -1.56 8.65
CA VAL A 126 -8.88 -1.57 9.08
C VAL A 126 -9.56 -2.76 8.42
N PRO A 127 -10.00 -3.77 9.20
CA PRO A 127 -10.71 -4.90 8.67
C PRO A 127 -11.99 -4.49 7.93
N LEU A 128 -12.40 -5.31 6.98
CA LEU A 128 -13.72 -5.17 6.37
C LEU A 128 -14.78 -5.43 7.45
N GLY A 129 -15.69 -4.49 7.64
CA GLY A 129 -16.81 -4.66 8.56
C GLY A 129 -17.72 -5.81 8.12
N LYS A 130 -18.34 -6.48 9.07
CA LYS A 130 -19.27 -7.59 8.80
C LYS A 130 -20.46 -7.19 7.90
N HIS A 131 -20.76 -5.90 7.81
CA HIS A 131 -21.87 -5.37 7.01
C HIS A 131 -21.57 -5.23 5.51
N LEU A 132 -20.32 -5.43 5.09
CA LEU A 132 -19.95 -5.39 3.66
C LEU A 132 -20.10 -6.75 2.98
N PHE A 133 -20.28 -7.79 3.76
CA PHE A 133 -20.67 -9.10 3.26
C PHE A 133 -22.19 -9.15 3.40
N GLY A 134 -22.89 -8.91 2.30
CA GLY A 134 -24.34 -8.98 2.30
C GLY A 134 -24.82 -10.19 3.07
N ALA A 135 -25.73 -9.95 4.00
CA ALA A 135 -26.42 -11.04 4.68
C ALA A 135 -27.06 -11.96 3.63
N PRO A 136 -27.09 -13.28 3.88
CA PRO A 136 -27.78 -14.19 2.99
C PRO A 136 -29.25 -13.84 2.85
#